data_57ac88c60e5e394b078e172ab88c43f7
#
_entry.id   57ac88c60e5e394b078e172ab88c43f7
#
_cell.length_a   1.000
_cell.length_b   1.000
_cell.length_c   1.000
_cell.angle_alpha   90.00
_cell.angle_beta   90.00
_cell.angle_gamma   90.00
#
_symmetry.space_group_name_H-M   'P 1'
#
loop_
_entity.id
_entity.type
_entity.pdbx_description
1 polymer ?
#
loop_
_entity_poly.entity_id
_entity_poly.type
_entity_poly.pdbx_seq_one_letter_code
_entity_poly.pdbx_strand_id
1 'polypeptide(L)'
;IADISVPMSMLPDDIYDVFNSDTGTMMAIFFDEGTSSDGTMDAIAQIRKIAGKQCFLSGMSAVVTDTKNLAEKETPVYVLIAVILAVIVLGLTMESFFVPLLFMLSIGMAIIYNLGSNYFMGEISYITKALAAVLQLGVTLDYSIFLMHSYEEQQVRYDGDKKRAMAHAISQTFSSVMGSSITT
;
A
#
# COMPACT_ATOMS: atom_id res chain seq x y z
N ILE A 1 22.97 -17.49 12.50
CA ILE A 1 24.04 -17.15 11.51
C ILE A 1 25.00 -18.32 11.52
N ALA A 2 24.94 -19.16 10.47
CA ALA A 2 25.96 -20.21 10.31
C ALA A 2 27.31 -19.51 10.05
N ASP A 3 28.23 -19.68 10.96
CA ASP A 3 29.60 -19.14 10.82
C ASP A 3 30.36 -19.99 9.80
N ILE A 4 30.24 -19.63 8.51
CA ILE A 4 31.09 -20.20 7.46
C ILE A 4 32.35 -19.33 7.38
N SER A 5 33.20 -19.45 8.40
CA SER A 5 34.52 -18.86 8.36
C SER A 5 35.44 -19.78 7.52
N VAL A 6 35.50 -19.52 6.21
CA VAL A 6 36.59 -20.02 5.41
C VAL A 6 37.86 -19.26 5.81
N PRO A 7 38.91 -19.96 6.32
CA PRO A 7 40.13 -19.25 6.68
C PRO A 7 40.67 -18.52 5.44
N MET A 8 40.96 -17.23 5.59
CA MET A 8 41.50 -16.37 4.50
C MET A 8 42.71 -16.99 3.79
N SER A 9 43.50 -17.82 4.50
CA SER A 9 44.64 -18.53 3.97
C SER A 9 44.30 -19.67 3.00
N MET A 10 43.03 -20.03 2.86
CA MET A 10 42.58 -21.07 1.90
C MET A 10 41.95 -20.49 0.62
N LEU A 11 41.78 -19.18 0.53
CA LEU A 11 41.28 -18.53 -0.67
C LEU A 11 42.42 -18.34 -1.68
N PRO A 12 42.24 -18.71 -2.96
CA PRO A 12 43.16 -18.31 -4.03
C PRO A 12 43.29 -16.79 -4.08
N ASP A 13 44.48 -16.27 -4.36
CA ASP A 13 44.77 -14.83 -4.39
C ASP A 13 43.81 -14.08 -5.33
N ASP A 14 43.45 -14.66 -6.45
CA ASP A 14 42.50 -14.09 -7.41
C ASP A 14 41.10 -13.85 -6.78
N ILE A 15 40.68 -14.73 -5.87
CA ILE A 15 39.37 -14.56 -5.16
C ILE A 15 39.51 -13.56 -4.02
N TYR A 16 40.64 -13.56 -3.32
CA TYR A 16 40.91 -12.60 -2.28
C TYR A 16 40.87 -11.15 -2.79
N ASP A 17 41.48 -10.89 -3.95
CA ASP A 17 41.57 -9.58 -4.57
C ASP A 17 40.20 -9.08 -5.08
N VAL A 18 39.27 -9.98 -5.42
CA VAL A 18 37.87 -9.61 -5.78
C VAL A 18 37.11 -9.02 -4.58
N PHE A 19 37.37 -9.54 -3.38
CA PHE A 19 36.65 -9.12 -2.15
C PHE A 19 37.39 -8.04 -1.36
N ASN A 20 38.65 -7.79 -1.66
CA ASN A 20 39.50 -6.84 -0.95
C ASN A 20 40.18 -5.88 -1.93
N SER A 21 40.10 -4.59 -1.58
CA SER A 21 40.81 -3.52 -2.24
C SER A 21 41.60 -2.75 -1.20
N ASP A 22 42.55 -1.91 -1.63
CA ASP A 22 43.37 -1.07 -0.74
C ASP A 22 42.53 -0.21 0.22
N THR A 23 41.28 0.10 -0.14
CA THR A 23 40.42 1.01 0.60
C THR A 23 39.17 0.36 1.18
N GLY A 24 38.90 -0.92 0.91
CA GLY A 24 37.68 -1.56 1.37
C GLY A 24 37.64 -3.07 1.23
N THR A 25 36.83 -3.70 2.04
CA THR A 25 36.59 -5.15 2.02
C THR A 25 35.12 -5.42 1.83
N MET A 26 34.78 -6.36 0.95
CA MET A 26 33.41 -6.82 0.73
C MET A 26 33.14 -8.10 1.52
N MET A 27 32.05 -8.13 2.28
CA MET A 27 31.59 -9.32 3.00
C MET A 27 30.25 -9.76 2.46
N ALA A 28 30.09 -11.07 2.19
CA ALA A 28 28.80 -11.66 1.81
C ALA A 28 28.15 -12.26 3.05
N ILE A 29 26.88 -11.93 3.26
CA ILE A 29 26.07 -12.45 4.36
C ILE A 29 24.91 -13.23 3.74
N PHE A 30 24.78 -14.50 4.13
CA PHE A 30 23.70 -15.37 3.71
C PHE A 30 22.71 -15.56 4.85
N PHE A 31 21.43 -15.50 4.52
CA PHE A 31 20.34 -15.71 5.46
C PHE A 31 19.68 -17.05 5.15
N ASP A 32 19.33 -17.83 6.17
CA ASP A 32 18.61 -19.09 6.04
C ASP A 32 17.13 -18.89 5.68
N GLU A 33 16.59 -17.73 6.01
CA GLU A 33 15.21 -17.38 5.74
C GLU A 33 15.09 -16.57 4.42
N GLY A 34 13.86 -16.49 3.90
CA GLY A 34 13.57 -15.73 2.68
C GLY A 34 13.87 -14.24 2.83
N THR A 35 14.10 -13.57 1.69
CA THR A 35 14.48 -12.14 1.62
C THR A 35 13.45 -11.20 2.25
N SER A 36 12.18 -11.62 2.36
CA SER A 36 11.06 -10.85 2.90
C SER A 36 10.58 -11.34 4.26
N SER A 37 11.28 -12.32 4.89
CA SER A 37 10.92 -12.77 6.24
C SER A 37 11.24 -11.69 7.29
N ASP A 38 10.45 -11.64 8.33
CA ASP A 38 10.66 -10.68 9.43
C ASP A 38 12.02 -10.90 10.10
N GLY A 39 12.45 -12.16 10.25
CA GLY A 39 13.77 -12.47 10.81
C GLY A 39 14.93 -11.91 9.98
N THR A 40 14.88 -12.03 8.65
CA THR A 40 15.88 -11.45 7.74
C THR A 40 15.87 -9.91 7.81
N MET A 41 14.69 -9.29 7.84
CA MET A 41 14.57 -7.83 7.91
C MET A 41 15.08 -7.27 9.24
N ASP A 42 14.78 -7.92 10.34
CA ASP A 42 15.29 -7.56 11.67
C ASP A 42 16.81 -7.70 11.74
N ALA A 43 17.36 -8.76 11.17
CA ALA A 43 18.81 -8.96 11.10
C ALA A 43 19.47 -7.84 10.28
N ILE A 44 18.90 -7.43 9.15
CA ILE A 44 19.40 -6.31 8.33
C ILE A 44 19.38 -5.00 9.13
N ALA A 45 18.28 -4.74 9.86
CA ALA A 45 18.17 -3.54 10.68
C ALA A 45 19.24 -3.51 11.80
N GLN A 46 19.51 -4.66 12.44
CA GLN A 46 20.57 -4.79 13.45
C GLN A 46 21.96 -4.62 12.86
N ILE A 47 22.24 -5.26 11.70
CA ILE A 47 23.53 -5.10 11.01
C ILE A 47 23.79 -3.62 10.68
N ARG A 48 22.81 -2.91 10.15
CA ARG A 48 22.94 -1.46 9.87
C ARG A 48 23.25 -0.63 11.11
N LYS A 49 22.61 -0.97 12.23
CA LYS A 49 22.84 -0.28 13.50
C LYS A 49 24.26 -0.49 14.02
N ILE A 50 24.82 -1.69 13.83
CA ILE A 50 26.19 -2.04 14.26
C ILE A 50 27.22 -1.48 13.28
N ALA A 51 27.00 -1.62 11.98
CA ALA A 51 27.92 -1.21 10.92
C ALA A 51 28.08 0.32 10.82
N GLY A 52 27.10 1.08 11.27
CA GLY A 52 27.15 2.56 11.28
C GLY A 52 27.29 3.15 9.87
N LYS A 53 28.01 4.27 9.76
CA LYS A 53 28.19 5.00 8.49
C LYS A 53 29.37 4.52 7.63
N GLN A 54 30.18 3.61 8.15
CA GLN A 54 31.41 3.17 7.47
C GLN A 54 31.19 1.97 6.55
N CYS A 55 30.07 1.25 6.70
CA CYS A 55 29.72 0.10 5.89
C CYS A 55 28.46 0.37 5.06
N PHE A 56 28.52 -0.03 3.79
CA PHE A 56 27.35 -0.01 2.91
C PHE A 56 26.77 -1.43 2.84
N LEU A 57 25.52 -1.56 3.27
CA LEU A 57 24.78 -2.81 3.17
C LEU A 57 23.92 -2.79 1.90
N SER A 58 24.18 -3.73 1.00
CA SER A 58 23.47 -3.88 -0.28
C SER A 58 23.06 -5.35 -0.50
N GLY A 59 22.31 -5.60 -1.53
CA GLY A 59 21.81 -6.92 -1.88
C GLY A 59 20.28 -7.00 -1.83
N MET A 60 19.72 -8.10 -2.37
CA MET A 60 18.27 -8.24 -2.52
C MET A 60 17.51 -8.09 -1.20
N SER A 61 17.98 -8.74 -0.14
CA SER A 61 17.34 -8.67 1.17
C SER A 61 17.33 -7.23 1.75
N ALA A 62 18.43 -6.48 1.54
CA ALA A 62 18.49 -5.08 1.97
C ALA A 62 17.53 -4.19 1.17
N VAL A 63 17.45 -4.39 -0.16
CA VAL A 63 16.54 -3.64 -1.04
C VAL A 63 15.06 -3.92 -0.67
N VAL A 64 14.71 -5.19 -0.43
CA VAL A 64 13.34 -5.56 -0.01
C VAL A 64 12.99 -4.93 1.33
N THR A 65 13.90 -4.94 2.30
CA THR A 65 13.73 -4.30 3.61
C THR A 65 13.52 -2.80 3.46
N ASP A 66 14.32 -2.13 2.64
CA ASP A 66 14.20 -0.69 2.40
C ASP A 66 12.90 -0.33 1.72
N THR A 67 12.50 -1.11 0.72
CA THR A 67 11.25 -0.91 -0.01
C THR A 67 10.04 -1.07 0.92
N LYS A 68 10.06 -2.08 1.81
CA LYS A 68 9.01 -2.25 2.83
C LYS A 68 8.94 -1.05 3.77
N ASN A 69 10.07 -0.66 4.35
CA ASN A 69 10.13 0.46 5.29
C ASN A 69 9.69 1.78 4.64
N LEU A 70 10.09 2.00 3.39
CA LEU A 70 9.69 3.17 2.61
C LEU A 70 8.19 3.15 2.32
N ALA A 71 7.65 2.02 1.85
CA ALA A 71 6.23 1.86 1.59
C ALA A 71 5.39 2.08 2.85
N GLU A 72 5.75 1.49 3.99
CA GLU A 72 5.04 1.68 5.26
C GLU A 72 5.05 3.12 5.75
N LYS A 73 6.13 3.85 5.51
CA LYS A 73 6.28 5.25 5.93
C LYS A 73 5.58 6.23 4.99
N GLU A 74 5.66 6.00 3.69
CA GLU A 74 5.17 6.95 2.67
C GLU A 74 3.71 6.71 2.30
N THR A 75 3.23 5.47 2.29
CA THR A 75 1.84 5.15 1.92
C THR A 75 0.81 5.96 2.71
N PRO A 76 0.89 6.11 4.05
CA PRO A 76 -0.09 6.91 4.79
C PRO A 76 -0.08 8.38 4.38
N VAL A 77 1.08 8.93 4.03
CA VAL A 77 1.22 10.32 3.58
C VAL A 77 0.56 10.52 2.22
N TYR A 78 0.82 9.62 1.26
CA TYR A 78 0.19 9.69 -0.06
C TYR A 78 -1.32 9.49 0.00
N VAL A 79 -1.79 8.55 0.84
CA VAL A 79 -3.24 8.35 1.06
C VAL A 79 -3.87 9.62 1.65
N LEU A 80 -3.23 10.27 2.62
CA LEU A 80 -3.72 11.52 3.19
C LEU A 80 -3.82 12.63 2.13
N ILE A 81 -2.79 12.79 1.31
CA ILE A 81 -2.78 13.76 0.21
C ILE A 81 -3.92 13.46 -0.78
N ALA A 82 -4.09 12.19 -1.16
CA ALA A 82 -5.17 11.76 -2.05
C ALA A 82 -6.56 12.07 -1.48
N VAL A 83 -6.77 11.82 -0.18
CA VAL A 83 -8.02 12.15 0.52
C VAL A 83 -8.29 13.66 0.51
N ILE A 84 -7.28 14.48 0.81
CA ILE A 84 -7.43 15.95 0.80
C ILE A 84 -7.81 16.43 -0.61
N LEU A 85 -7.11 15.96 -1.64
CA LEU A 85 -7.41 16.31 -3.03
C LEU A 85 -8.82 15.85 -3.44
N ALA A 86 -9.22 14.64 -3.06
CA ALA A 86 -10.57 14.13 -3.31
C ALA A 86 -11.65 15.01 -2.67
N VAL A 87 -11.46 15.42 -1.41
CA VAL A 87 -12.40 16.32 -0.71
C VAL A 87 -12.50 17.68 -1.42
N ILE A 88 -11.37 18.24 -1.87
CA ILE A 88 -11.35 19.51 -2.60
C ILE A 88 -12.12 19.37 -3.91
N VAL A 89 -11.82 18.35 -4.72
CA VAL A 89 -12.47 18.13 -6.01
C VAL A 89 -13.98 17.90 -5.82
N LEU A 90 -14.37 17.04 -4.89
CA LEU A 90 -15.78 16.78 -4.59
C LEU A 90 -16.49 18.03 -4.07
N GLY A 91 -15.84 18.81 -3.21
CA GLY A 91 -16.39 20.06 -2.69
C GLY A 91 -16.60 21.15 -3.76
N LEU A 92 -15.77 21.13 -4.83
CA LEU A 92 -15.92 22.03 -5.97
C LEU A 92 -16.99 21.55 -6.98
N THR A 93 -17.19 20.24 -7.08
CA THR A 93 -18.14 19.65 -8.05
C THR A 93 -19.55 19.49 -7.50
N MET A 94 -19.69 19.36 -6.18
CA MET A 94 -20.99 19.15 -5.53
C MET A 94 -21.48 20.45 -4.85
N GLU A 95 -22.78 20.68 -4.92
CA GLU A 95 -23.43 21.86 -4.29
C GLU A 95 -23.46 21.79 -2.75
N SER A 96 -23.06 20.66 -2.15
CA SER A 96 -23.10 20.42 -0.72
C SER A 96 -21.74 19.97 -0.18
N PHE A 97 -21.24 20.67 0.83
CA PHE A 97 -20.01 20.32 1.53
C PHE A 97 -20.16 19.08 2.44
N PHE A 98 -21.39 18.69 2.75
CA PHE A 98 -21.67 17.58 3.67
C PHE A 98 -21.54 16.21 2.96
N VAL A 99 -21.85 16.15 1.69
CA VAL A 99 -21.82 14.90 0.89
C VAL A 99 -20.40 14.35 0.76
N PRO A 100 -19.38 15.15 0.38
CA PRO A 100 -18.00 14.68 0.37
C PRO A 100 -17.51 14.13 1.70
N LEU A 101 -17.90 14.74 2.81
CA LEU A 101 -17.53 14.28 4.14
C LEU A 101 -18.13 12.90 4.47
N LEU A 102 -19.39 12.68 4.11
CA LEU A 102 -20.04 11.37 4.27
C LEU A 102 -19.38 10.29 3.40
N PHE A 103 -18.99 10.63 2.18
CA PHE A 103 -18.25 9.69 1.32
C PHE A 103 -16.91 9.31 1.92
N MET A 104 -16.14 10.29 2.40
CA MET A 104 -14.86 10.01 3.07
C MET A 104 -15.03 9.14 4.31
N LEU A 105 -16.06 9.38 5.10
CA LEU A 105 -16.38 8.55 6.26
C LEU A 105 -16.71 7.10 5.86
N SER A 106 -17.53 6.93 4.83
CA SER A 106 -17.91 5.62 4.29
C SER A 106 -16.69 4.86 3.75
N ILE A 107 -15.83 5.55 2.98
CA ILE A 107 -14.60 4.97 2.43
C ILE A 107 -13.63 4.61 3.56
N GLY A 108 -13.47 5.48 4.54
CA GLY A 108 -12.64 5.21 5.71
C GLY A 108 -13.09 3.97 6.47
N MET A 109 -14.39 3.81 6.68
CA MET A 109 -14.96 2.59 7.27
C MET A 109 -14.68 1.35 6.39
N ALA A 110 -14.85 1.45 5.08
CA ALA A 110 -14.58 0.34 4.15
C ALA A 110 -13.11 -0.09 4.19
N ILE A 111 -12.16 0.85 4.26
CA ILE A 111 -10.73 0.56 4.41
C ILE A 111 -10.47 -0.15 5.75
N ILE A 112 -11.05 0.33 6.85
CA ILE A 112 -10.89 -0.28 8.18
C ILE A 112 -11.44 -1.72 8.18
N TYR A 113 -12.61 -1.95 7.58
CA TYR A 113 -13.17 -3.30 7.46
C TYR A 113 -12.32 -4.23 6.60
N ASN A 114 -11.79 -3.73 5.50
CA ASN A 114 -10.89 -4.49 4.63
C ASN A 114 -9.61 -4.88 5.37
N LEU A 115 -8.93 -3.93 5.99
CA LEU A 115 -7.72 -4.20 6.77
C LEU A 115 -8.00 -5.09 7.99
N GLY A 116 -9.15 -4.90 8.64
CA GLY A 116 -9.57 -5.72 9.79
C GLY A 116 -9.91 -7.16 9.40
N SER A 117 -10.57 -7.38 8.26
CA SER A 117 -10.87 -8.73 7.77
C SER A 117 -9.61 -9.51 7.41
N ASN A 118 -8.60 -8.81 6.91
CA ASN A 118 -7.30 -9.39 6.58
C ASN A 118 -6.55 -9.90 7.82
N TYR A 119 -6.80 -9.33 8.99
CA TYR A 119 -6.23 -9.83 10.26
C TYR A 119 -6.59 -11.30 10.54
N PHE A 120 -7.78 -11.74 10.11
CA PHE A 120 -8.21 -13.14 10.27
C PHE A 120 -7.62 -14.08 9.21
N MET A 121 -7.08 -13.54 8.12
CA MET A 121 -6.53 -14.34 7.01
C MET A 121 -5.02 -14.58 7.13
N GLY A 122 -4.36 -13.99 8.13
CA GLY A 122 -2.92 -14.13 8.36
C GLY A 122 -2.11 -12.96 7.77
N GLU A 123 -0.85 -13.25 7.44
CA GLU A 123 0.08 -12.22 6.95
C GLU A 123 -0.22 -11.79 5.51
N ILE A 124 -0.23 -10.48 5.29
CA ILE A 124 -0.42 -9.89 3.97
C ILE A 124 0.84 -9.15 3.58
N SER A 125 1.26 -9.31 2.33
CA SER A 125 2.38 -8.54 1.78
C SER A 125 2.15 -7.03 1.96
N TYR A 126 3.19 -6.31 2.36
CA TYR A 126 3.16 -4.86 2.50
C TYR A 126 2.76 -4.14 1.19
N ILE A 127 3.12 -4.69 0.04
CA ILE A 127 2.71 -4.19 -1.28
C ILE A 127 1.19 -4.30 -1.44
N THR A 128 0.62 -5.46 -1.12
CA THR A 128 -0.82 -5.70 -1.19
C THR A 128 -1.58 -4.77 -0.25
N LYS A 129 -1.07 -4.56 0.97
CA LYS A 129 -1.68 -3.65 1.95
C LYS A 129 -1.72 -2.21 1.46
N ALA A 130 -0.60 -1.72 0.89
CA ALA A 130 -0.51 -0.38 0.33
C ALA A 130 -1.44 -0.19 -0.88
N LEU A 131 -1.42 -1.15 -1.83
CA LEU A 131 -2.28 -1.12 -3.02
C LEU A 131 -3.76 -1.23 -2.66
N ALA A 132 -4.13 -2.09 -1.71
CA ALA A 132 -5.51 -2.26 -1.28
C ALA A 132 -6.11 -0.94 -0.77
N ALA A 133 -5.38 -0.18 0.04
CA ALA A 133 -5.85 1.10 0.56
C ALA A 133 -6.09 2.14 -0.56
N VAL A 134 -5.15 2.25 -1.50
CA VAL A 134 -5.24 3.19 -2.63
C VAL A 134 -6.35 2.81 -3.61
N LEU A 135 -6.42 1.53 -3.99
CA LEU A 135 -7.46 1.03 -4.90
C LEU A 135 -8.85 1.13 -4.26
N GLN A 136 -8.96 0.81 -2.97
CA GLN A 136 -10.22 0.95 -2.24
C GLN A 136 -10.70 2.40 -2.24
N LEU A 137 -9.80 3.36 -2.00
CA LEU A 137 -10.13 4.78 -2.05
C LEU A 137 -10.65 5.18 -3.43
N GLY A 138 -9.90 4.85 -4.50
CA GLY A 138 -10.27 5.21 -5.88
C GLY A 138 -11.59 4.58 -6.32
N VAL A 139 -11.68 3.26 -6.25
CA VAL A 139 -12.85 2.52 -6.73
C VAL A 139 -14.13 2.86 -5.94
N THR A 140 -14.03 2.97 -4.61
CA THR A 140 -15.21 3.29 -3.79
C THR A 140 -15.67 4.72 -4.04
N LEU A 141 -14.72 5.64 -4.26
CA LEU A 141 -15.03 7.04 -4.58
C LEU A 141 -15.77 7.14 -5.93
N ASP A 142 -15.29 6.46 -6.95
CA ASP A 142 -15.91 6.47 -8.29
C ASP A 142 -17.35 5.94 -8.24
N TYR A 143 -17.60 4.85 -7.54
CA TYR A 143 -18.95 4.32 -7.39
C TYR A 143 -19.86 5.25 -6.57
N SER A 144 -19.32 5.94 -5.57
CA SER A 144 -20.06 6.91 -4.77
C SER A 144 -20.46 8.12 -5.59
N ILE A 145 -19.56 8.65 -6.43
CA ILE A 145 -19.84 9.76 -7.35
C ILE A 145 -20.89 9.35 -8.38
N PHE A 146 -20.77 8.16 -8.95
CA PHE A 146 -21.72 7.64 -9.92
C PHE A 146 -23.12 7.50 -9.33
N LEU A 147 -23.24 6.96 -8.11
CA LEU A 147 -24.52 6.85 -7.41
C LEU A 147 -25.11 8.25 -7.13
N MET A 148 -24.28 9.20 -6.69
CA MET A 148 -24.75 10.55 -6.39
C MET A 148 -25.25 11.27 -7.63
N HIS A 149 -24.52 11.18 -8.74
CA HIS A 149 -24.92 11.78 -10.00
C HIS A 149 -26.25 11.17 -10.52
N SER A 150 -26.38 9.84 -10.44
CA SER A 150 -27.64 9.16 -10.76
C SER A 150 -28.79 9.63 -9.82
N TYR A 151 -28.50 9.85 -8.53
CA TYR A 151 -29.51 10.36 -7.59
C TYR A 151 -29.95 11.78 -7.93
N GLU A 152 -29.03 12.68 -8.27
CA GLU A 152 -29.36 14.06 -8.67
C GLU A 152 -30.23 14.08 -9.93
N GLU A 153 -29.90 13.27 -10.93
CA GLU A 153 -30.72 13.13 -12.14
C GLU A 153 -32.13 12.62 -11.83
N GLN A 154 -32.25 11.59 -10.97
CA GLN A 154 -33.55 11.04 -10.61
C GLN A 154 -34.35 12.01 -9.71
N GLN A 155 -33.68 12.84 -8.92
CA GLN A 155 -34.35 13.84 -8.09
C GLN A 155 -35.08 14.90 -8.92
N VAL A 156 -34.49 15.33 -10.03
CA VAL A 156 -35.15 16.23 -11.00
C VAL A 156 -36.34 15.52 -11.66
N ARG A 157 -36.21 14.23 -11.98
CA ARG A 157 -37.23 13.45 -12.66
C ARG A 157 -38.46 13.15 -11.80
N TYR A 158 -38.30 13.07 -10.48
CA TYR A 158 -39.37 12.75 -9.52
C TYR A 158 -39.78 13.96 -8.66
N ASP A 159 -39.69 15.18 -9.19
CA ASP A 159 -40.13 16.42 -8.56
C ASP A 159 -39.66 16.59 -7.10
N GLY A 160 -38.45 16.11 -6.79
CA GLY A 160 -37.84 16.22 -5.45
C GLY A 160 -38.25 15.15 -4.44
N ASP A 161 -38.98 14.09 -4.86
CA ASP A 161 -39.22 12.91 -3.99
C ASP A 161 -37.92 12.14 -3.75
N LYS A 162 -37.25 12.46 -2.65
CA LYS A 162 -35.95 11.90 -2.28
C LYS A 162 -35.94 10.37 -2.16
N LYS A 163 -37.05 9.77 -1.69
CA LYS A 163 -37.12 8.32 -1.50
C LYS A 163 -37.22 7.59 -2.83
N ARG A 164 -38.07 8.09 -3.71
CA ARG A 164 -38.21 7.51 -5.06
C ARG A 164 -36.96 7.72 -5.90
N ALA A 165 -36.41 8.93 -5.87
CA ALA A 165 -35.17 9.23 -6.58
C ALA A 165 -34.03 8.31 -6.13
N MET A 166 -33.82 8.12 -4.83
CA MET A 166 -32.80 7.23 -4.31
C MET A 166 -33.03 5.75 -4.68
N ALA A 167 -34.26 5.27 -4.57
CA ALA A 167 -34.60 3.88 -4.94
C ALA A 167 -34.28 3.60 -6.41
N HIS A 168 -34.62 4.53 -7.31
CA HIS A 168 -34.31 4.40 -8.73
C HIS A 168 -32.81 4.54 -9.03
N ALA A 169 -32.11 5.48 -8.39
CA ALA A 169 -30.68 5.65 -8.51
C ALA A 169 -29.94 4.37 -8.10
N ILE A 170 -30.29 3.78 -6.96
CA ILE A 170 -29.68 2.52 -6.48
C ILE A 170 -29.95 1.39 -7.48
N SER A 171 -31.21 1.23 -7.94
CA SER A 171 -31.58 0.16 -8.88
C SER A 171 -30.81 0.26 -10.20
N GLN A 172 -30.65 1.47 -10.73
CA GLN A 172 -29.95 1.73 -11.98
C GLN A 172 -28.43 1.54 -11.82
N THR A 173 -27.86 2.06 -10.73
CA THR A 173 -26.45 1.99 -10.46
C THR A 173 -26.01 0.58 -10.08
N PHE A 174 -26.84 -0.16 -9.34
CA PHE A 174 -26.54 -1.52 -8.89
C PHE A 174 -26.22 -2.46 -10.05
N SER A 175 -27.01 -2.43 -11.11
CA SER A 175 -26.77 -3.27 -12.29
C SER A 175 -25.43 -2.96 -12.97
N SER A 176 -25.08 -1.67 -13.07
CA SER A 176 -23.82 -1.22 -13.69
C SER A 176 -22.62 -1.56 -12.82
N VAL A 177 -22.73 -1.34 -11.50
CA VAL A 177 -21.65 -1.63 -10.54
C VAL A 177 -21.40 -3.13 -10.41
N MET A 178 -22.47 -3.94 -10.35
CA MET A 178 -22.34 -5.41 -10.33
C MET A 178 -21.70 -5.94 -11.61
N GLY A 179 -22.12 -5.43 -12.77
CA GLY A 179 -21.52 -5.80 -14.05
C GLY A 179 -20.01 -5.47 -14.10
N SER A 180 -19.62 -4.28 -13.67
CA SER A 180 -18.22 -3.86 -13.60
C SER A 180 -17.41 -4.71 -12.61
N SER A 181 -17.95 -4.96 -11.42
CA SER A 181 -17.25 -5.74 -10.38
C SER A 181 -17.05 -7.22 -10.73
N ILE A 182 -17.91 -7.79 -11.57
CA ILE A 182 -17.78 -9.20 -12.03
C ILE A 182 -16.74 -9.31 -13.15
N THR A 183 -16.53 -8.24 -13.92
CA THR A 183 -15.61 -8.23 -15.07
C THR A 183 -14.18 -7.82 -14.70
N THR A 184 -13.96 -7.29 -13.49
CA THR A 184 -12.65 -6.91 -12.96
C THR A 184 -12.09 -7.99 -12.04
#